data_da4220806e9dcab84ca65ad2d004ba14
#
_entry.id   da4220806e9dcab84ca65ad2d004ba14
#
_cell.length_a   1.000
_cell.length_b   1.000
_cell.length_c   1.000
_cell.angle_alpha   90.00
_cell.angle_beta   90.00
_cell.angle_gamma   90.00
#
_symmetry.space_group_name_H-M   'P 1'
#
loop_
_entity.id
_entity.type
_entity.pdbx_description
1 polymer ?
#
loop_
_entity_poly.entity_id
_entity_poly.type
_entity_poly.pdbx_seq_one_letter_code
_entity_poly.pdbx_strand_id
1 'polypeptide(L)'
;MKRLTTKAALQAYRQSQDRNLTIGFVPTMGNLHDGHLRSIERACQDNDRTIVSIFVNPLQFGPHEDFDKYPRTFDRDCQLCQNAGVDAVFAPSPEELGISGRAQADTDRRTSLRTTVVPPPKMTSILCGRSRPGHFNGVATIVTQLLNLVRPDRAYFGQKDAQQLAIIRQLVRDLSIPVEIVGCPTVREPSGLAYSSRNQYLSEGQKERASVLYRSLKRAQTLFEEGFRDRAELLDAVKTELATVPELRLEYLELVDPDSLVPLASVRRKGLLAIAARVGETRLIDNLLLNARAPIIAIDGPAGAGKSTVTRQIARKLGLLYLDTGAMYRAVTWWLAECGVSIEDESAVAEALQQCDLQLQSDVEGDRCRVWVNRQEVTDAIRSPEITSAVSAVSALPVVRQFLIEQQKRYGETGGLVAEGRDMGTCVFPDAEVKVFLTASVEERARRRKLDLERQGYEVNLDRLEGEISERDRQDSTRAIAPLKKARDAIEIQTDNLSIDEVMDKILHLVPAGR
;
A
#
# COMPACT_ATOMS: atom_id res chain seq x y z
N MET A 1 23.75 12.39 -1.06
CA MET A 1 23.06 11.72 -2.19
C MET A 1 24.05 11.42 -3.33
N LYS A 2 24.08 10.17 -3.85
CA LYS A 2 24.93 9.80 -5.00
C LYS A 2 24.18 10.02 -6.31
N ARG A 3 24.90 10.47 -7.37
CA ARG A 3 24.37 10.57 -8.74
C ARG A 3 24.97 9.45 -9.56
N LEU A 4 24.15 8.56 -10.11
CA LEU A 4 24.53 7.35 -10.83
C LEU A 4 23.97 7.43 -12.26
N THR A 5 24.82 7.29 -13.26
CA THR A 5 24.43 7.43 -14.68
C THR A 5 24.59 6.15 -15.48
N THR A 6 25.30 5.15 -14.93
CA THR A 6 25.53 3.87 -15.60
C THR A 6 25.02 2.69 -14.80
N LYS A 7 24.69 1.59 -15.49
CA LYS A 7 24.33 0.31 -14.84
C LYS A 7 25.44 -0.19 -13.93
N ALA A 8 26.68 -0.08 -14.33
CA ALA A 8 27.83 -0.50 -13.55
C ALA A 8 27.92 0.29 -12.22
N ALA A 9 27.72 1.63 -12.26
CA ALA A 9 27.72 2.46 -11.05
C ALA A 9 26.56 2.10 -10.12
N LEU A 10 25.36 1.82 -10.66
CA LEU A 10 24.21 1.38 -9.87
C LEU A 10 24.46 0.01 -9.24
N GLN A 11 25.02 -0.95 -9.99
CA GLN A 11 25.36 -2.27 -9.45
C GLN A 11 26.40 -2.17 -8.34
N ALA A 12 27.47 -1.39 -8.53
CA ALA A 12 28.49 -1.16 -7.50
C ALA A 12 27.89 -0.52 -6.24
N TYR A 13 27.00 0.47 -6.43
CA TYR A 13 26.27 1.08 -5.32
C TYR A 13 25.41 0.05 -4.58
N ARG A 14 24.65 -0.79 -5.29
CA ARG A 14 23.83 -1.84 -4.68
C ARG A 14 24.66 -2.88 -3.93
N GLN A 15 25.79 -3.31 -4.49
CA GLN A 15 26.70 -4.27 -3.84
C GLN A 15 27.38 -3.71 -2.59
N SER A 16 27.54 -2.38 -2.50
CA SER A 16 28.11 -1.72 -1.33
C SER A 16 27.13 -1.54 -0.17
N GLN A 17 25.83 -1.82 -0.38
CA GLN A 17 24.83 -1.74 0.69
C GLN A 17 24.81 -3.05 1.49
N ASP A 18 24.54 -2.94 2.79
CA ASP A 18 24.27 -4.11 3.63
C ASP A 18 23.01 -4.82 3.10
N ARG A 19 23.06 -6.15 3.04
CA ARG A 19 21.95 -6.99 2.55
C ARG A 19 20.71 -6.94 3.43
N ASN A 20 20.86 -6.55 4.69
CA ASN A 20 19.76 -6.44 5.64
C ASN A 20 19.00 -5.10 5.53
N LEU A 21 19.51 -4.12 4.76
CA LEU A 21 18.85 -2.84 4.59
C LEU A 21 17.74 -2.95 3.52
N THR A 22 16.58 -2.42 3.87
CA THR A 22 15.45 -2.30 2.94
C THR A 22 15.66 -1.15 1.96
N ILE A 23 15.30 -1.38 0.69
CA ILE A 23 15.48 -0.42 -0.39
C ILE A 23 14.14 -0.03 -1.00
N GLY A 24 13.82 1.26 -0.89
CA GLY A 24 12.73 1.91 -1.58
C GLY A 24 13.15 2.43 -2.95
N PHE A 25 12.27 2.31 -3.94
CA PHE A 25 12.51 2.79 -5.30
C PHE A 25 11.36 3.66 -5.80
N VAL A 26 11.68 4.83 -6.35
CA VAL A 26 10.70 5.73 -6.97
C VAL A 26 11.08 5.99 -8.42
N PRO A 27 10.47 5.30 -9.40
CA PRO A 27 10.71 5.57 -10.82
C PRO A 27 9.99 6.85 -11.25
N THR A 28 10.74 7.78 -11.84
CA THR A 28 10.20 9.04 -12.38
C THR A 28 10.78 9.37 -13.76
N MET A 29 10.11 10.28 -14.45
CA MET A 29 10.65 10.89 -15.68
C MET A 29 11.30 12.26 -15.44
N GLY A 30 11.49 12.65 -14.18
CA GLY A 30 11.96 14.00 -13.82
C GLY A 30 10.86 15.05 -13.84
N ASN A 31 11.26 16.33 -13.83
CA ASN A 31 10.40 17.48 -13.62
C ASN A 31 9.53 17.30 -12.37
N LEU A 32 10.22 17.06 -11.25
CA LEU A 32 9.59 16.70 -10.00
C LEU A 32 8.68 17.81 -9.47
N HIS A 33 7.53 17.41 -8.97
CA HIS A 33 6.51 18.25 -8.33
C HIS A 33 6.02 17.57 -7.05
N ASP A 34 5.16 18.23 -6.28
CA ASP A 34 4.70 17.77 -4.97
C ASP A 34 4.14 16.34 -4.98
N GLY A 35 3.48 15.92 -6.07
CA GLY A 35 3.03 14.54 -6.22
C GLY A 35 4.17 13.52 -6.22
N HIS A 36 5.29 13.84 -6.87
CA HIS A 36 6.50 13.00 -6.83
C HIS A 36 7.17 13.08 -5.45
N LEU A 37 7.28 14.28 -4.88
CA LEU A 37 7.92 14.49 -3.58
C LEU A 37 7.23 13.69 -2.48
N ARG A 38 5.90 13.61 -2.47
CA ARG A 38 5.17 12.76 -1.51
C ARG A 38 5.49 11.28 -1.65
N SER A 39 5.66 10.77 -2.88
CA SER A 39 6.08 9.39 -3.09
C SER A 39 7.52 9.15 -2.63
N ILE A 40 8.42 10.12 -2.87
CA ILE A 40 9.82 10.08 -2.44
C ILE A 40 9.91 10.14 -0.90
N GLU A 41 9.22 11.08 -0.26
CA GLU A 41 9.16 11.19 1.20
C GLU A 41 8.65 9.89 1.83
N ARG A 42 7.60 9.29 1.25
CA ARG A 42 7.07 8.00 1.70
C ARG A 42 8.12 6.89 1.57
N ALA A 43 8.83 6.83 0.45
CA ALA A 43 9.89 5.84 0.23
C ALA A 43 11.03 6.00 1.26
N CYS A 44 11.45 7.24 1.55
CA CYS A 44 12.48 7.53 2.56
C CYS A 44 12.04 7.17 3.99
N GLN A 45 10.74 7.24 4.27
CA GLN A 45 10.20 6.88 5.59
C GLN A 45 10.04 5.38 5.79
N ASP A 46 9.69 4.67 4.74
CA ASP A 46 9.36 3.25 4.78
C ASP A 46 10.59 2.34 4.62
N ASN A 47 11.75 2.88 4.21
CA ASN A 47 12.94 2.09 3.88
C ASN A 47 14.23 2.72 4.44
N ASP A 48 15.24 1.87 4.61
CA ASP A 48 16.56 2.30 5.10
C ASP A 48 17.37 3.05 4.04
N ARG A 49 17.12 2.76 2.77
CA ARG A 49 17.73 3.42 1.60
C ARG A 49 16.69 3.71 0.54
N THR A 50 16.81 4.86 -0.09
CA THR A 50 15.91 5.25 -1.18
C THR A 50 16.69 5.60 -2.44
N ILE A 51 16.27 4.99 -3.55
CA ILE A 51 16.76 5.27 -4.89
C ILE A 51 15.64 5.88 -5.71
N VAL A 52 15.91 6.99 -6.38
CA VAL A 52 14.99 7.62 -7.34
C VAL A 52 15.59 7.46 -8.73
N SER A 53 14.81 7.00 -9.71
CA SER A 53 15.27 7.12 -11.10
C SER A 53 14.68 8.36 -11.76
N ILE A 54 15.50 9.01 -12.59
CA ILE A 54 15.08 10.11 -13.46
C ILE A 54 15.40 9.69 -14.90
N PHE A 55 14.37 9.22 -15.62
CA PHE A 55 14.53 8.73 -16.98
C PHE A 55 13.30 9.03 -17.83
N VAL A 56 13.45 9.94 -18.80
CA VAL A 56 12.39 10.22 -19.79
C VAL A 56 12.35 9.07 -20.79
N ASN A 57 11.40 8.16 -20.63
CA ASN A 57 11.31 6.91 -21.36
C ASN A 57 10.79 7.11 -22.81
N PRO A 58 11.61 7.01 -23.85
CA PRO A 58 11.14 7.23 -25.21
C PRO A 58 10.16 6.16 -25.71
N LEU A 59 10.16 4.96 -25.12
CA LEU A 59 9.30 3.84 -25.54
C LEU A 59 7.82 4.03 -25.22
N GLN A 60 7.51 4.95 -24.30
CA GLN A 60 6.13 5.20 -23.88
C GLN A 60 5.46 6.37 -24.62
N PHE A 61 6.20 7.09 -25.45
CA PHE A 61 5.67 8.22 -26.21
C PHE A 61 5.32 7.80 -27.64
N GLY A 62 4.11 8.13 -28.06
CA GLY A 62 3.69 7.99 -29.44
C GLY A 62 4.36 9.03 -30.36
N PRO A 63 4.25 8.86 -31.71
CA PRO A 63 4.90 9.74 -32.69
C PRO A 63 4.51 11.22 -32.56
N HIS A 64 3.33 11.51 -32.06
CA HIS A 64 2.75 12.86 -31.94
C HIS A 64 2.66 13.35 -30.49
N GLU A 65 3.32 12.67 -29.55
CA GLU A 65 3.31 13.07 -28.15
C GLU A 65 4.50 13.99 -27.81
N ASP A 66 4.44 14.56 -26.63
CA ASP A 66 5.28 15.66 -26.14
C ASP A 66 6.71 15.25 -25.71
N PHE A 67 7.28 14.19 -26.25
CA PHE A 67 8.61 13.67 -25.86
C PHE A 67 9.71 14.72 -25.95
N ASP A 68 9.79 15.45 -27.07
CA ASP A 68 10.84 16.45 -27.28
C ASP A 68 10.62 17.70 -26.42
N LYS A 69 9.35 17.98 -26.08
CA LYS A 69 8.95 19.12 -25.23
C LYS A 69 8.93 18.76 -23.76
N TYR A 70 9.10 17.46 -23.41
CA TYR A 70 9.03 17.03 -22.02
C TYR A 70 10.15 17.70 -21.20
N PRO A 71 9.80 18.37 -20.08
CA PRO A 71 10.75 19.16 -19.32
C PRO A 71 11.88 18.31 -18.73
N ARG A 72 13.11 18.79 -18.87
CA ARG A 72 14.32 18.15 -18.33
C ARG A 72 14.99 19.10 -17.35
N THR A 73 14.75 18.88 -16.05
CA THR A 73 15.18 19.76 -14.95
C THR A 73 16.09 19.02 -13.98
N PHE A 74 17.06 18.26 -14.51
CA PHE A 74 17.86 17.29 -13.77
C PHE A 74 18.50 17.83 -12.49
N ASP A 75 19.17 19.00 -12.55
CA ASP A 75 19.86 19.55 -11.37
C ASP A 75 18.88 20.01 -10.30
N ARG A 76 17.75 20.62 -10.69
CA ARG A 76 16.65 20.96 -9.77
C ARG A 76 16.06 19.69 -9.15
N ASP A 77 15.81 18.66 -9.94
CA ASP A 77 15.26 17.39 -9.47
C ASP A 77 16.21 16.70 -8.49
N CYS A 78 17.52 16.72 -8.77
CA CYS A 78 18.54 16.25 -7.83
C CYS A 78 18.53 17.01 -6.51
N GLN A 79 18.38 18.34 -6.55
CA GLN A 79 18.30 19.14 -5.32
C GLN A 79 17.06 18.79 -4.50
N LEU A 80 15.91 18.61 -5.16
CA LEU A 80 14.67 18.18 -4.51
C LEU A 80 14.81 16.79 -3.87
N CYS A 81 15.41 15.83 -4.59
CA CYS A 81 15.71 14.50 -4.05
C CYS A 81 16.64 14.57 -2.84
N GLN A 82 17.69 15.40 -2.90
CA GLN A 82 18.63 15.57 -1.79
C GLN A 82 17.94 16.14 -0.54
N ASN A 83 17.10 17.14 -0.72
CA ASN A 83 16.34 17.76 0.37
C ASN A 83 15.33 16.78 1.01
N ALA A 84 14.80 15.84 0.23
CA ALA A 84 13.88 14.81 0.68
C ALA A 84 14.58 13.61 1.36
N GLY A 85 15.92 13.57 1.40
CA GLY A 85 16.67 12.50 2.05
C GLY A 85 16.98 11.29 1.17
N VAL A 86 16.89 11.41 -0.16
CA VAL A 86 17.21 10.34 -1.11
C VAL A 86 18.71 9.99 -1.04
N ASP A 87 19.04 8.69 -1.01
CA ASP A 87 20.43 8.21 -0.94
C ASP A 87 21.12 8.24 -2.31
N ALA A 88 20.40 7.86 -3.38
CA ALA A 88 20.94 7.86 -4.74
C ALA A 88 19.88 8.22 -5.80
N VAL A 89 20.31 8.96 -6.82
CA VAL A 89 19.56 9.20 -8.04
C VAL A 89 20.21 8.41 -9.18
N PHE A 90 19.41 7.60 -9.88
CA PHE A 90 19.82 6.87 -11.07
C PHE A 90 19.25 7.54 -12.32
N ALA A 91 20.10 8.13 -13.13
CA ALA A 91 19.72 8.86 -14.34
C ALA A 91 20.50 8.35 -15.56
N PRO A 92 20.15 7.16 -16.07
CA PRO A 92 20.82 6.58 -17.24
C PRO A 92 20.44 7.32 -18.52
N SER A 93 21.33 7.26 -19.52
CA SER A 93 20.97 7.62 -20.89
C SER A 93 20.11 6.53 -21.55
N PRO A 94 19.39 6.83 -22.64
CA PRO A 94 18.68 5.80 -23.42
C PRO A 94 19.61 4.66 -23.88
N GLU A 95 20.81 5.00 -24.33
CA GLU A 95 21.82 4.02 -24.79
C GLU A 95 22.26 3.10 -23.67
N GLU A 96 22.43 3.63 -22.45
CA GLU A 96 22.76 2.85 -21.26
C GLU A 96 21.69 1.79 -20.95
N LEU A 97 20.41 2.09 -21.22
CA LEU A 97 19.31 1.14 -21.11
C LEU A 97 19.10 0.30 -22.40
N GLY A 98 19.99 0.41 -23.39
CA GLY A 98 19.90 -0.33 -24.65
C GLY A 98 18.79 0.18 -25.58
N ILE A 99 18.43 1.46 -25.48
CA ILE A 99 17.47 2.10 -26.37
C ILE A 99 18.30 2.93 -27.37
N SER A 100 18.58 2.35 -28.52
CA SER A 100 19.16 3.10 -29.64
C SER A 100 18.13 4.13 -30.09
N GLY A 101 18.58 5.35 -30.37
CA GLY A 101 17.80 6.55 -30.62
C GLY A 101 16.41 6.37 -31.24
N ARG A 102 15.62 7.43 -31.27
CA ARG A 102 14.27 7.41 -31.86
C ARG A 102 14.24 6.48 -33.06
N ALA A 103 13.46 5.42 -33.02
CA ALA A 103 13.11 4.67 -34.21
C ALA A 103 12.37 5.64 -35.16
N GLN A 104 13.13 6.49 -35.86
CA GLN A 104 12.69 6.98 -37.15
C GLN A 104 12.36 5.74 -37.96
N ALA A 105 11.27 5.79 -38.70
CA ALA A 105 10.83 4.76 -39.62
C ALA A 105 11.96 4.39 -40.60
N ASP A 106 12.95 3.71 -40.07
CA ASP A 106 14.09 3.25 -40.83
C ASP A 106 13.96 1.75 -41.03
N THR A 107 13.88 1.38 -42.28
CA THR A 107 13.70 0.05 -42.84
C THR A 107 14.81 -0.94 -42.49
N ASP A 108 15.71 -0.59 -41.59
CA ASP A 108 16.80 -1.49 -41.18
C ASP A 108 16.40 -2.35 -39.95
N ARG A 109 15.79 -3.50 -40.26
CA ARG A 109 15.35 -4.55 -39.31
C ARG A 109 16.45 -5.12 -38.41
N ARG A 110 17.71 -4.64 -38.53
CA ARG A 110 18.86 -5.19 -37.77
C ARG A 110 19.20 -4.44 -36.48
N THR A 111 18.61 -3.26 -36.19
CA THR A 111 19.05 -2.39 -35.10
C THR A 111 18.19 -2.39 -33.86
N SER A 112 17.10 -3.19 -33.76
CA SER A 112 16.25 -3.22 -32.60
C SER A 112 15.86 -4.63 -32.11
N LEU A 113 16.84 -5.50 -31.90
CA LEU A 113 16.60 -6.73 -31.13
C LEU A 113 16.48 -6.37 -29.65
N ARG A 114 15.26 -6.04 -29.22
CA ARG A 114 14.94 -5.77 -27.82
C ARG A 114 13.79 -6.64 -27.37
N THR A 115 13.97 -7.30 -26.22
CA THR A 115 12.86 -7.94 -25.53
C THR A 115 11.91 -6.85 -25.02
N THR A 116 10.62 -7.00 -25.28
CA THR A 116 9.57 -6.12 -24.77
C THR A 116 8.66 -6.88 -23.82
N VAL A 117 8.23 -6.21 -22.76
CA VAL A 117 7.22 -6.71 -21.84
C VAL A 117 5.86 -6.18 -22.28
N VAL A 118 4.95 -7.10 -22.60
CA VAL A 118 3.62 -6.78 -23.09
C VAL A 118 2.59 -7.14 -22.01
N PRO A 119 1.95 -6.14 -21.37
CA PRO A 119 0.90 -6.40 -20.39
C PRO A 119 -0.35 -7.02 -21.04
N PRO A 120 -1.25 -7.63 -20.24
CA PRO A 120 -2.46 -8.24 -20.77
C PRO A 120 -3.28 -7.28 -21.64
N PRO A 121 -3.68 -7.66 -22.87
CA PRO A 121 -4.41 -6.78 -23.79
C PRO A 121 -5.68 -6.17 -23.18
N LYS A 122 -6.38 -6.91 -22.31
CA LYS A 122 -7.58 -6.41 -21.61
C LYS A 122 -7.28 -5.20 -20.73
N MET A 123 -6.07 -5.08 -20.20
CA MET A 123 -5.65 -3.95 -19.37
C MET A 123 -5.14 -2.76 -20.20
N THR A 124 -4.71 -2.99 -21.44
CA THR A 124 -4.12 -1.97 -22.31
C THR A 124 -5.04 -1.46 -23.41
N SER A 125 -6.21 -2.07 -23.62
CA SER A 125 -7.21 -1.67 -24.62
C SER A 125 -8.30 -0.72 -24.08
N ILE A 126 -8.20 -0.32 -22.84
CA ILE A 126 -9.15 0.54 -22.14
C ILE A 126 -8.46 1.81 -21.61
N LEU A 127 -9.23 2.80 -21.20
CA LEU A 127 -8.74 4.06 -20.59
C LEU A 127 -7.64 4.71 -21.45
N CYS A 128 -6.50 5.08 -20.83
CA CYS A 128 -5.35 5.66 -21.53
C CYS A 128 -4.78 4.73 -22.62
N GLY A 129 -4.81 3.41 -22.42
CA GLY A 129 -4.29 2.46 -23.39
C GLY A 129 -5.05 2.46 -24.73
N ARG A 130 -6.35 2.74 -24.70
CA ARG A 130 -7.17 2.90 -25.91
C ARG A 130 -6.75 4.11 -26.76
N SER A 131 -6.44 5.23 -26.10
CA SER A 131 -6.01 6.47 -26.78
C SER A 131 -4.51 6.55 -27.05
N ARG A 132 -3.70 5.67 -26.45
CA ARG A 132 -2.24 5.65 -26.55
C ARG A 132 -1.72 4.22 -26.85
N PRO A 133 -1.94 3.68 -28.06
CA PRO A 133 -1.48 2.35 -28.42
C PRO A 133 0.04 2.18 -28.20
N GLY A 134 0.45 1.07 -27.57
CA GLY A 134 1.86 0.79 -27.28
C GLY A 134 2.44 1.48 -26.04
N HIS A 135 1.79 2.50 -25.49
CA HIS A 135 2.26 3.23 -24.32
C HIS A 135 2.64 2.31 -23.15
N PHE A 136 1.73 1.42 -22.77
CA PHE A 136 1.95 0.53 -21.63
C PHE A 136 2.98 -0.58 -21.90
N ASN A 137 3.24 -0.94 -23.15
CA ASN A 137 4.37 -1.82 -23.50
C ASN A 137 5.70 -1.12 -23.21
N GLY A 138 5.79 0.16 -23.56
CA GLY A 138 6.96 0.99 -23.23
C GLY A 138 7.16 1.15 -21.73
N VAL A 139 6.08 1.42 -20.98
CA VAL A 139 6.11 1.53 -19.51
C VAL A 139 6.53 0.21 -18.89
N ALA A 140 5.86 -0.90 -19.22
CA ALA A 140 6.13 -2.21 -18.66
C ALA A 140 7.57 -2.66 -18.89
N THR A 141 8.08 -2.45 -20.12
CA THR A 141 9.44 -2.82 -20.50
C THR A 141 10.48 -2.08 -19.66
N ILE A 142 10.36 -0.77 -19.53
CA ILE A 142 11.33 0.03 -18.76
C ILE A 142 11.21 -0.18 -17.27
N VAL A 143 9.98 -0.26 -16.72
CA VAL A 143 9.79 -0.52 -15.29
C VAL A 143 10.35 -1.89 -14.93
N THR A 144 10.13 -2.93 -15.73
CA THR A 144 10.74 -4.25 -15.53
C THR A 144 12.26 -4.17 -15.51
N GLN A 145 12.86 -3.45 -16.45
CA GLN A 145 14.31 -3.28 -16.52
C GLN A 145 14.84 -2.55 -15.27
N LEU A 146 14.17 -1.47 -14.85
CA LEU A 146 14.56 -0.70 -13.67
C LEU A 146 14.42 -1.53 -12.37
N LEU A 147 13.34 -2.28 -12.21
CA LEU A 147 13.14 -3.16 -11.07
C LEU A 147 14.25 -4.22 -10.97
N ASN A 148 14.63 -4.83 -12.10
CA ASN A 148 15.72 -5.82 -12.14
C ASN A 148 17.10 -5.20 -11.86
N LEU A 149 17.35 -3.95 -12.25
CA LEU A 149 18.60 -3.25 -12.00
C LEU A 149 18.71 -2.78 -10.55
N VAL A 150 17.65 -2.18 -10.02
CA VAL A 150 17.61 -1.63 -8.66
C VAL A 150 17.41 -2.74 -7.62
N ARG A 151 16.60 -3.75 -7.90
CA ARG A 151 16.18 -4.83 -6.99
C ARG A 151 15.70 -4.26 -5.65
N PRO A 152 14.65 -3.43 -5.64
CA PRO A 152 14.14 -2.83 -4.43
C PRO A 152 13.24 -3.82 -3.68
N ASP A 153 13.08 -3.61 -2.36
CA ASP A 153 12.06 -4.29 -1.57
C ASP A 153 10.67 -3.68 -1.81
N ARG A 154 10.63 -2.33 -2.02
CA ARG A 154 9.39 -1.60 -2.31
C ARG A 154 9.60 -0.62 -3.46
N ALA A 155 8.60 -0.54 -4.36
CA ALA A 155 8.57 0.46 -5.42
C ALA A 155 7.29 1.29 -5.36
N TYR A 156 7.43 2.62 -5.47
CA TYR A 156 6.38 3.59 -5.18
C TYR A 156 5.86 4.23 -6.46
N PHE A 157 4.53 4.18 -6.67
CA PHE A 157 3.85 4.72 -7.84
C PHE A 157 2.65 5.56 -7.44
N GLY A 158 2.41 6.68 -8.14
CA GLY A 158 1.27 7.53 -7.87
C GLY A 158 -0.06 6.89 -8.30
N GLN A 159 -1.08 6.95 -7.44
CA GLN A 159 -2.44 6.49 -7.73
C GLN A 159 -3.14 7.34 -8.80
N LYS A 160 -2.63 8.54 -9.08
CA LYS A 160 -3.14 9.37 -10.19
C LYS A 160 -3.08 8.62 -11.53
N ASP A 161 -2.03 7.87 -11.78
CA ASP A 161 -1.86 7.01 -12.96
C ASP A 161 -2.36 5.59 -12.65
N ALA A 162 -3.64 5.48 -12.24
CA ALA A 162 -4.24 4.25 -11.71
C ALA A 162 -4.14 3.05 -12.66
N GLN A 163 -4.32 3.25 -13.97
CA GLN A 163 -4.14 2.19 -14.96
C GLN A 163 -2.69 1.70 -14.99
N GLN A 164 -1.72 2.60 -14.92
CA GLN A 164 -0.30 2.23 -14.84
C GLN A 164 -0.02 1.43 -13.58
N LEU A 165 -0.54 1.86 -12.43
CA LEU A 165 -0.36 1.17 -11.16
C LEU A 165 -0.94 -0.26 -11.20
N ALA A 166 -2.14 -0.43 -11.75
CA ALA A 166 -2.77 -1.75 -11.91
C ALA A 166 -1.94 -2.66 -12.83
N ILE A 167 -1.46 -2.14 -13.96
CA ILE A 167 -0.61 -2.88 -14.92
C ILE A 167 0.71 -3.28 -14.27
N ILE A 168 1.36 -2.40 -13.50
CA ILE A 168 2.63 -2.72 -12.83
C ILE A 168 2.42 -3.78 -11.73
N ARG A 169 1.34 -3.71 -10.97
CA ARG A 169 1.00 -4.76 -10.00
C ARG A 169 0.79 -6.12 -10.68
N GLN A 170 0.09 -6.14 -11.81
CA GLN A 170 -0.10 -7.36 -12.59
C GLN A 170 1.24 -7.88 -13.12
N LEU A 171 2.08 -7.03 -13.70
CA LEU A 171 3.40 -7.37 -14.20
C LEU A 171 4.30 -8.01 -13.13
N VAL A 172 4.33 -7.43 -11.93
CA VAL A 172 5.13 -7.95 -10.81
C VAL A 172 4.66 -9.34 -10.38
N ARG A 173 3.34 -9.57 -10.35
CA ARG A 173 2.77 -10.90 -10.07
C ARG A 173 3.12 -11.92 -11.15
N ASP A 174 2.88 -11.56 -12.43
CA ASP A 174 3.06 -12.48 -13.56
C ASP A 174 4.52 -12.87 -13.76
N LEU A 175 5.46 -11.94 -13.52
CA LEU A 175 6.89 -12.16 -13.67
C LEU A 175 7.58 -12.59 -12.36
N SER A 176 6.82 -12.79 -11.28
CA SER A 176 7.32 -13.18 -9.95
C SER A 176 8.49 -12.31 -9.48
N ILE A 177 8.40 -10.97 -9.73
CA ILE A 177 9.44 -10.04 -9.29
C ILE A 177 9.26 -9.81 -7.79
N PRO A 178 10.30 -10.06 -6.95
CA PRO A 178 10.19 -9.95 -5.51
C PRO A 178 10.22 -8.48 -5.03
N VAL A 179 9.17 -7.72 -5.33
CA VAL A 179 9.01 -6.31 -4.96
C VAL A 179 7.57 -6.02 -4.55
N GLU A 180 7.40 -5.28 -3.47
CA GLU A 180 6.09 -4.75 -3.08
C GLU A 180 5.80 -3.45 -3.86
N ILE A 181 4.64 -3.38 -4.53
CA ILE A 181 4.21 -2.17 -5.25
C ILE A 181 3.30 -1.32 -4.38
N VAL A 182 3.82 -0.20 -3.92
CA VAL A 182 3.13 0.76 -3.05
C VAL A 182 2.45 1.85 -3.89
N GLY A 183 1.12 1.96 -3.78
CA GLY A 183 0.36 3.06 -4.39
C GLY A 183 0.37 4.29 -3.49
N CYS A 184 0.85 5.43 -4.00
CA CYS A 184 0.85 6.70 -3.27
C CYS A 184 -0.39 7.53 -3.63
N PRO A 185 -1.12 8.09 -2.66
CA PRO A 185 -2.31 8.88 -2.91
C PRO A 185 -2.07 10.06 -3.85
N THR A 186 -3.09 10.40 -4.65
CA THR A 186 -3.03 11.55 -5.55
C THR A 186 -2.92 12.85 -4.74
N VAL A 187 -1.85 13.59 -4.97
CA VAL A 187 -1.66 14.92 -4.38
C VAL A 187 -2.33 15.96 -5.26
N ARG A 188 -2.97 16.96 -4.65
CA ARG A 188 -3.76 17.95 -5.35
C ARG A 188 -3.34 19.37 -4.99
N GLU A 189 -3.50 20.27 -5.95
CA GLU A 189 -3.43 21.71 -5.72
C GLU A 189 -4.62 22.16 -4.83
N PRO A 190 -4.57 23.34 -4.21
CA PRO A 190 -5.70 23.87 -3.41
C PRO A 190 -7.03 23.93 -4.17
N SER A 191 -6.99 24.06 -5.49
CA SER A 191 -8.15 24.02 -6.39
C SER A 191 -8.78 22.64 -6.53
N GLY A 192 -8.11 21.57 -6.05
CA GLY A 192 -8.47 20.19 -6.25
C GLY A 192 -7.84 19.55 -7.50
N LEU A 193 -7.22 20.31 -8.37
CA LEU A 193 -6.52 19.78 -9.56
C LEU A 193 -5.37 18.86 -9.14
N ALA A 194 -5.32 17.65 -9.71
CA ALA A 194 -4.22 16.71 -9.44
C ALA A 194 -2.90 17.26 -9.97
N TYR A 195 -1.82 17.20 -9.16
CA TYR A 195 -0.49 17.60 -9.61
C TYR A 195 -0.05 16.79 -10.83
N SER A 196 0.48 17.50 -11.83
CA SER A 196 1.00 16.92 -13.06
C SER A 196 2.08 17.80 -13.64
N SER A 197 3.12 17.20 -14.23
CA SER A 197 4.13 17.93 -15.01
C SER A 197 3.51 18.73 -16.16
N ARG A 198 2.33 18.37 -16.62
CA ARG A 198 1.58 19.06 -17.68
C ARG A 198 0.80 20.28 -17.21
N ASN A 199 0.59 20.45 -15.88
CA ASN A 199 -0.10 21.65 -15.36
C ASN A 199 0.65 22.95 -15.70
N GLN A 200 1.96 22.89 -15.92
CA GLN A 200 2.75 24.07 -16.34
C GLN A 200 2.37 24.61 -17.73
N TYR A 201 1.67 23.80 -18.55
CA TYR A 201 1.19 24.24 -19.87
C TYR A 201 -0.17 24.96 -19.81
N LEU A 202 -0.79 25.00 -18.63
CA LEU A 202 -2.09 25.62 -18.41
C LEU A 202 -1.91 27.05 -17.91
N SER A 203 -2.71 27.98 -18.44
CA SER A 203 -2.91 29.28 -17.82
C SER A 203 -3.72 29.13 -16.51
N GLU A 204 -3.68 30.14 -15.64
CA GLU A 204 -4.42 30.10 -14.36
C GLU A 204 -5.93 29.87 -14.60
N GLY A 205 -6.55 30.55 -15.58
CA GLY A 205 -7.94 30.29 -15.93
C GLY A 205 -8.21 28.88 -16.50
N GLN A 206 -7.22 28.26 -17.13
CA GLN A 206 -7.32 26.85 -17.55
C GLN A 206 -7.17 25.88 -16.36
N LYS A 207 -6.31 26.18 -15.39
CA LYS A 207 -6.19 25.38 -14.15
C LYS A 207 -7.49 25.41 -13.34
N GLU A 208 -8.10 26.60 -13.22
CA GLU A 208 -9.39 26.76 -12.56
C GLU A 208 -10.48 25.89 -13.25
N ARG A 209 -10.58 25.98 -14.58
CA ARG A 209 -11.50 25.13 -15.34
C ARG A 209 -11.18 23.64 -15.21
N ALA A 210 -9.90 23.27 -15.19
CA ALA A 210 -9.46 21.88 -15.04
C ALA A 210 -9.82 21.28 -13.68
N SER A 211 -10.03 22.10 -12.65
CA SER A 211 -10.45 21.63 -11.32
C SER A 211 -11.81 20.93 -11.33
N VAL A 212 -12.64 21.18 -12.37
CA VAL A 212 -13.92 20.49 -12.56
C VAL A 212 -13.75 18.98 -12.67
N LEU A 213 -12.60 18.48 -13.11
CA LEU A 213 -12.35 17.03 -13.18
C LEU A 213 -12.49 16.40 -11.80
N TYR A 214 -11.83 16.96 -10.79
CA TYR A 214 -11.94 16.44 -9.43
C TYR A 214 -13.32 16.72 -8.81
N ARG A 215 -13.87 17.91 -9.01
CA ARG A 215 -15.19 18.25 -8.51
C ARG A 215 -16.27 17.33 -9.05
N SER A 216 -16.19 16.95 -10.32
CA SER A 216 -17.13 16.00 -10.94
C SER A 216 -16.99 14.59 -10.37
N LEU A 217 -15.78 14.12 -10.12
CA LEU A 217 -15.54 12.84 -9.45
C LEU A 217 -16.07 12.84 -8.01
N LYS A 218 -15.92 13.96 -7.29
CA LYS A 218 -16.47 14.14 -5.94
C LYS A 218 -17.99 14.13 -5.94
N ARG A 219 -18.65 14.68 -6.97
CA ARG A 219 -20.12 14.60 -7.11
C ARG A 219 -20.60 13.15 -7.19
N ALA A 220 -19.94 12.33 -8.00
CA ALA A 220 -20.25 10.90 -8.06
C ALA A 220 -19.92 10.17 -6.74
N GLN A 221 -18.86 10.58 -6.04
CA GLN A 221 -18.56 10.03 -4.71
C GLN A 221 -19.68 10.33 -3.71
N THR A 222 -20.20 11.54 -3.70
CA THR A 222 -21.32 11.91 -2.81
C THR A 222 -22.54 11.03 -3.07
N LEU A 223 -22.96 10.85 -4.35
CA LEU A 223 -24.04 9.94 -4.69
C LEU A 223 -23.75 8.50 -4.26
N PHE A 224 -22.51 8.05 -4.46
CA PHE A 224 -22.10 6.73 -4.00
C PHE A 224 -22.22 6.61 -2.47
N GLU A 225 -21.91 7.65 -1.73
CA GLU A 225 -22.07 7.73 -0.27
C GLU A 225 -23.53 7.75 0.15
N GLU A 226 -24.42 8.30 -0.67
CA GLU A 226 -25.88 8.24 -0.51
C GLU A 226 -26.48 6.87 -0.84
N GLY A 227 -25.68 5.91 -1.32
CA GLY A 227 -26.12 4.54 -1.59
C GLY A 227 -26.29 4.18 -3.07
N PHE A 228 -26.11 5.12 -3.99
CA PHE A 228 -26.15 4.82 -5.42
C PHE A 228 -24.96 3.97 -5.85
N ARG A 229 -25.20 2.91 -6.61
CA ARG A 229 -24.16 1.95 -7.00
C ARG A 229 -24.09 1.72 -8.49
N ASP A 230 -25.13 2.08 -9.23
CA ASP A 230 -25.24 1.84 -10.66
C ASP A 230 -24.26 2.72 -11.45
N ARG A 231 -23.65 2.10 -12.47
CA ARG A 231 -22.70 2.79 -13.34
C ARG A 231 -23.30 4.01 -14.02
N ALA A 232 -24.51 3.88 -14.58
CA ALA A 232 -25.10 4.96 -15.35
C ALA A 232 -25.34 6.18 -14.48
N GLU A 233 -25.89 5.99 -13.27
CA GLU A 233 -26.15 7.08 -12.32
C GLU A 233 -24.86 7.81 -11.90
N LEU A 234 -23.80 7.05 -11.57
CA LEU A 234 -22.53 7.62 -11.16
C LEU A 234 -21.83 8.37 -12.31
N LEU A 235 -21.85 7.81 -13.54
CA LEU A 235 -21.25 8.48 -14.69
C LEU A 235 -22.05 9.71 -15.13
N ASP A 236 -23.37 9.70 -15.02
CA ASP A 236 -24.23 10.84 -15.37
C ASP A 236 -24.04 12.01 -14.39
N ALA A 237 -23.81 11.73 -13.11
CA ALA A 237 -23.43 12.75 -12.15
C ALA A 237 -22.11 13.46 -12.53
N VAL A 238 -21.12 12.68 -12.97
CA VAL A 238 -19.84 13.26 -13.45
C VAL A 238 -20.08 14.10 -14.70
N LYS A 239 -20.82 13.59 -15.69
CA LYS A 239 -21.11 14.32 -16.94
C LYS A 239 -21.85 15.62 -16.70
N THR A 240 -22.84 15.61 -15.80
CA THR A 240 -23.62 16.80 -15.45
C THR A 240 -22.70 17.89 -14.89
N GLU A 241 -21.78 17.56 -14.02
CA GLU A 241 -20.83 18.52 -13.47
C GLU A 241 -19.83 19.01 -14.53
N LEU A 242 -19.32 18.12 -15.40
CA LEU A 242 -18.42 18.47 -16.50
C LEU A 242 -19.07 19.42 -17.49
N ALA A 243 -20.37 19.32 -17.73
CA ALA A 243 -21.11 20.20 -18.64
C ALA A 243 -21.09 21.68 -18.21
N THR A 244 -20.72 21.98 -16.97
CA THR A 244 -20.52 23.37 -16.49
C THR A 244 -19.30 24.05 -17.12
N VAL A 245 -18.40 23.29 -17.79
CA VAL A 245 -17.21 23.78 -18.48
C VAL A 245 -17.21 23.26 -19.93
N PRO A 246 -17.91 23.94 -20.86
CA PRO A 246 -18.08 23.49 -22.24
C PRO A 246 -16.78 23.34 -23.05
N GLU A 247 -15.72 24.06 -22.68
CA GLU A 247 -14.41 24.03 -23.37
C GLU A 247 -13.62 22.76 -23.06
N LEU A 248 -14.06 21.98 -22.07
CA LEU A 248 -13.42 20.72 -21.71
C LEU A 248 -13.87 19.62 -22.66
N ARG A 249 -12.91 18.99 -23.36
CA ARG A 249 -13.18 17.86 -24.25
C ARG A 249 -12.91 16.54 -23.55
N LEU A 250 -13.98 15.84 -23.18
CA LEU A 250 -13.90 14.52 -22.56
C LEU A 250 -13.36 13.47 -23.56
N GLU A 251 -12.30 12.75 -23.20
CA GLU A 251 -11.78 11.61 -23.97
C GLU A 251 -12.36 10.28 -23.51
N TYR A 252 -12.40 10.06 -22.20
CA TYR A 252 -13.10 8.92 -21.60
C TYR A 252 -13.58 9.25 -20.19
N LEU A 253 -14.62 8.56 -19.79
CA LEU A 253 -15.14 8.47 -18.44
C LEU A 253 -15.60 7.04 -18.22
N GLU A 254 -14.96 6.32 -17.33
CA GLU A 254 -15.19 4.89 -17.11
C GLU A 254 -15.26 4.55 -15.63
N LEU A 255 -16.11 3.58 -15.31
CA LEU A 255 -16.15 2.92 -14.02
C LEU A 255 -15.64 1.48 -14.19
N VAL A 256 -14.50 1.16 -13.57
CA VAL A 256 -13.81 -0.12 -13.75
C VAL A 256 -13.42 -0.72 -12.40
N ASP A 257 -13.16 -2.00 -12.38
CA ASP A 257 -12.48 -2.65 -11.26
C ASP A 257 -11.04 -2.13 -11.14
N PRO A 258 -10.57 -1.72 -9.95
CA PRO A 258 -9.28 -1.06 -9.79
C PRO A 258 -8.07 -1.95 -10.08
N ASP A 259 -8.19 -3.28 -9.97
CA ASP A 259 -7.10 -4.23 -10.14
C ASP A 259 -7.08 -4.84 -11.54
N SER A 260 -8.21 -5.29 -12.05
CA SER A 260 -8.34 -5.94 -13.37
C SER A 260 -8.64 -4.97 -14.51
N LEU A 261 -9.10 -3.74 -14.20
CA LEU A 261 -9.58 -2.71 -15.13
C LEU A 261 -10.82 -3.15 -15.95
N VAL A 262 -11.49 -4.21 -15.56
CA VAL A 262 -12.72 -4.65 -16.22
C VAL A 262 -13.85 -3.65 -15.92
N PRO A 263 -14.62 -3.20 -16.94
CA PRO A 263 -15.76 -2.33 -16.71
C PRO A 263 -16.79 -2.94 -15.75
N LEU A 264 -17.26 -2.13 -14.81
CA LEU A 264 -18.26 -2.52 -13.83
C LEU A 264 -19.64 -1.99 -14.22
N ALA A 265 -20.68 -2.81 -14.09
CA ALA A 265 -22.07 -2.37 -14.19
C ALA A 265 -22.53 -1.65 -12.91
N SER A 266 -21.99 -2.05 -11.75
CA SER A 266 -22.23 -1.42 -10.46
C SER A 266 -21.07 -1.63 -9.51
N VAL A 267 -20.93 -0.76 -8.51
CA VAL A 267 -19.87 -0.88 -7.48
C VAL A 267 -20.39 -1.74 -6.34
N ARG A 268 -19.96 -2.99 -6.27
CA ARG A 268 -20.31 -3.90 -5.17
C ARG A 268 -19.31 -3.86 -4.01
N ARG A 269 -18.03 -3.70 -4.29
CA ARG A 269 -16.93 -3.63 -3.32
C ARG A 269 -16.07 -2.40 -3.58
N LYS A 270 -15.31 -2.41 -4.65
CA LYS A 270 -14.45 -1.31 -5.08
C LYS A 270 -14.75 -0.97 -6.53
N GLY A 271 -14.69 0.31 -6.85
CA GLY A 271 -14.79 0.79 -8.22
C GLY A 271 -13.80 1.93 -8.43
N LEU A 272 -13.10 1.92 -9.54
CA LEU A 272 -12.25 3.02 -9.98
C LEU A 272 -13.03 3.86 -10.98
N LEU A 273 -13.37 5.06 -10.60
CA LEU A 273 -13.94 6.07 -11.48
C LEU A 273 -12.79 6.85 -12.11
N ALA A 274 -12.58 6.69 -13.42
CA ALA A 274 -11.43 7.24 -14.12
C ALA A 274 -11.86 8.14 -15.28
N ILE A 275 -11.20 9.31 -15.40
CA ILE A 275 -11.50 10.32 -16.40
C ILE A 275 -10.23 10.79 -17.12
N ALA A 276 -10.36 11.07 -18.42
CA ALA A 276 -9.40 11.85 -19.18
C ALA A 276 -10.12 12.91 -19.99
N ALA A 277 -9.57 14.11 -19.99
CA ALA A 277 -10.11 15.21 -20.79
C ALA A 277 -8.98 16.14 -21.25
N ARG A 278 -9.30 16.98 -22.25
CA ARG A 278 -8.43 18.05 -22.71
C ARG A 278 -8.97 19.42 -22.32
N VAL A 279 -8.06 20.25 -21.83
CA VAL A 279 -8.28 21.68 -21.62
C VAL A 279 -7.33 22.38 -22.59
N GLY A 280 -7.88 22.97 -23.65
CA GLY A 280 -7.07 23.37 -24.80
C GLY A 280 -6.33 22.16 -25.40
N GLU A 281 -5.04 22.28 -25.57
CA GLU A 281 -4.18 21.20 -26.08
C GLU A 281 -3.68 20.24 -24.98
N THR A 282 -3.84 20.61 -23.71
CA THR A 282 -3.30 19.84 -22.58
C THR A 282 -4.24 18.71 -22.19
N ARG A 283 -3.71 17.48 -22.26
CA ARG A 283 -4.40 16.28 -21.78
C ARG A 283 -4.19 16.08 -20.30
N LEU A 284 -5.28 15.95 -19.57
CA LEU A 284 -5.31 15.71 -18.14
C LEU A 284 -6.02 14.41 -17.82
N ILE A 285 -5.59 13.74 -16.77
CA ILE A 285 -6.25 12.56 -16.21
C ILE A 285 -6.48 12.74 -14.72
N ASP A 286 -7.55 12.16 -14.25
CA ASP A 286 -7.83 12.06 -12.82
C ASP A 286 -8.60 10.77 -12.54
N ASN A 287 -8.67 10.39 -11.28
CA ASN A 287 -9.48 9.26 -10.85
C ASN A 287 -9.87 9.37 -9.38
N LEU A 288 -10.83 8.53 -9.00
CA LEU A 288 -11.27 8.39 -7.62
C LEU A 288 -11.67 6.95 -7.35
N LEU A 289 -11.21 6.40 -6.23
CA LEU A 289 -11.58 5.06 -5.78
C LEU A 289 -12.88 5.15 -4.96
N LEU A 290 -13.92 4.48 -5.44
CA LEU A 290 -15.17 4.26 -4.72
C LEU A 290 -15.04 2.94 -3.94
N ASN A 291 -15.21 2.99 -2.64
CA ASN A 291 -15.07 1.82 -1.78
C ASN A 291 -16.37 1.58 -1.01
N ALA A 292 -17.06 0.48 -1.34
CA ALA A 292 -18.33 0.07 -0.70
C ALA A 292 -18.12 -0.84 0.51
N ARG A 293 -16.86 -1.18 0.83
CA ARG A 293 -16.60 -2.04 1.97
C ARG A 293 -17.02 -1.35 3.28
N ALA A 294 -17.47 -2.14 4.23
CA ALA A 294 -17.64 -1.66 5.60
C ALA A 294 -16.29 -1.23 6.19
N PRO A 295 -16.26 -0.32 7.18
CA PRO A 295 -15.01 0.25 7.66
C PRO A 295 -14.09 -0.82 8.28
N ILE A 296 -12.79 -0.62 8.10
CA ILE A 296 -11.74 -1.32 8.84
C ILE A 296 -11.21 -0.37 9.91
N ILE A 297 -11.14 -0.87 11.13
CA ILE A 297 -10.52 -0.18 12.26
C ILE A 297 -9.23 -0.93 12.60
N ALA A 298 -8.09 -0.31 12.36
CA ALA A 298 -6.78 -0.85 12.67
C ALA A 298 -6.28 -0.31 14.01
N ILE A 299 -6.03 -1.20 14.98
CA ILE A 299 -5.56 -0.85 16.32
C ILE A 299 -4.19 -1.46 16.57
N ASP A 300 -3.16 -0.63 16.50
CA ASP A 300 -1.77 -1.03 16.74
C ASP A 300 -1.28 -0.57 18.11
N GLY A 301 -0.16 -1.12 18.55
CA GLY A 301 0.51 -0.71 19.79
C GLY A 301 1.23 -1.85 20.50
N PRO A 302 2.05 -1.55 21.52
CA PRO A 302 2.86 -2.54 22.25
C PRO A 302 2.01 -3.54 23.03
N ALA A 303 2.63 -4.61 23.49
CA ALA A 303 1.98 -5.61 24.35
C ALA A 303 1.54 -4.97 25.69
N GLY A 304 0.35 -5.34 26.19
CA GLY A 304 -0.18 -4.83 27.45
C GLY A 304 -0.83 -3.43 27.39
N ALA A 305 -0.87 -2.77 26.22
CA ALA A 305 -1.54 -1.47 26.05
C ALA A 305 -3.08 -1.53 26.10
N GLY A 306 -3.70 -2.70 26.35
CA GLY A 306 -5.15 -2.86 26.44
C GLY A 306 -5.87 -3.11 25.11
N LYS A 307 -5.14 -3.30 24.02
CA LYS A 307 -5.70 -3.46 22.67
C LYS A 307 -6.81 -4.51 22.60
N SER A 308 -6.54 -5.75 23.00
CA SER A 308 -7.47 -6.88 22.79
C SER A 308 -8.82 -6.67 23.48
N THR A 309 -8.82 -6.05 24.65
CA THR A 309 -10.06 -5.73 25.36
C THR A 309 -10.87 -4.67 24.62
N VAL A 310 -10.22 -3.58 24.24
CA VAL A 310 -10.85 -2.46 23.53
C VAL A 310 -11.31 -2.89 22.13
N THR A 311 -10.49 -3.60 21.37
CA THR A 311 -10.79 -4.06 20.02
C THR A 311 -12.02 -4.97 19.99
N ARG A 312 -12.08 -5.91 20.92
CA ARG A 312 -13.22 -6.85 21.05
C ARG A 312 -14.52 -6.12 21.38
N GLN A 313 -14.48 -5.19 22.32
CA GLN A 313 -15.66 -4.45 22.71
C GLN A 313 -16.15 -3.50 21.59
N ILE A 314 -15.23 -2.86 20.85
CA ILE A 314 -15.58 -2.05 19.69
C ILE A 314 -16.20 -2.92 18.60
N ALA A 315 -15.59 -4.08 18.29
CA ALA A 315 -16.13 -5.01 17.30
C ALA A 315 -17.56 -5.44 17.65
N ARG A 316 -17.80 -5.79 18.90
CA ARG A 316 -19.14 -6.15 19.42
C ARG A 316 -20.13 -4.97 19.30
N LYS A 317 -19.74 -3.77 19.75
CA LYS A 317 -20.61 -2.57 19.75
C LYS A 317 -21.01 -2.14 18.33
N LEU A 318 -20.12 -2.36 17.35
CA LEU A 318 -20.35 -1.99 15.96
C LEU A 318 -20.85 -3.16 15.09
N GLY A 319 -20.96 -4.37 15.61
CA GLY A 319 -21.32 -5.56 14.84
C GLY A 319 -20.27 -5.95 13.78
N LEU A 320 -18.98 -5.68 14.08
CA LEU A 320 -17.86 -5.94 13.17
C LEU A 320 -17.12 -7.22 13.56
N LEU A 321 -16.41 -7.80 12.60
CA LEU A 321 -15.52 -8.94 12.84
C LEU A 321 -14.34 -8.51 13.74
N TYR A 322 -14.07 -9.24 14.81
CA TYR A 322 -12.84 -9.10 15.58
C TYR A 322 -11.72 -9.96 14.97
N LEU A 323 -10.66 -9.32 14.47
CA LEU A 323 -9.51 -10.00 13.91
C LEU A 323 -8.35 -10.02 14.92
N ASP A 324 -8.20 -11.14 15.65
CA ASP A 324 -7.08 -11.40 16.57
C ASP A 324 -5.87 -11.92 15.81
N THR A 325 -4.99 -11.01 15.36
CA THR A 325 -3.79 -11.43 14.63
C THR A 325 -2.81 -12.20 15.49
N GLY A 326 -2.79 -11.95 16.80
CA GLY A 326 -1.98 -12.74 17.73
C GLY A 326 -2.43 -14.20 17.79
N ALA A 327 -3.73 -14.47 17.69
CA ALA A 327 -4.23 -15.84 17.58
C ALA A 327 -3.81 -16.50 16.27
N MET A 328 -3.76 -15.75 15.15
CA MET A 328 -3.27 -16.27 13.86
C MET A 328 -1.80 -16.70 13.94
N TYR A 329 -0.93 -15.89 14.54
CA TYR A 329 0.48 -16.27 14.74
C TYR A 329 0.62 -17.51 15.63
N ARG A 330 -0.16 -17.60 16.72
CA ARG A 330 -0.18 -18.80 17.58
C ARG A 330 -0.69 -20.04 16.86
N ALA A 331 -1.68 -19.90 15.99
CA ALA A 331 -2.20 -21.01 15.20
C ALA A 331 -1.17 -21.56 14.20
N VAL A 332 -0.43 -20.67 13.53
CA VAL A 332 0.69 -21.09 12.68
C VAL A 332 1.79 -21.76 13.50
N THR A 333 2.11 -21.21 14.69
CA THR A 333 3.10 -21.84 15.59
C THR A 333 2.67 -23.24 15.99
N TRP A 334 1.41 -23.42 16.35
CA TRP A 334 0.84 -24.73 16.66
C TRP A 334 0.92 -25.69 15.45
N TRP A 335 0.55 -25.21 14.25
CA TRP A 335 0.59 -26.01 13.03
C TRP A 335 2.01 -26.50 12.70
N LEU A 336 3.00 -25.64 12.78
CA LEU A 336 4.40 -26.01 12.54
C LEU A 336 4.90 -27.04 13.57
N ALA A 337 4.48 -26.91 14.83
CA ALA A 337 4.79 -27.91 15.87
C ALA A 337 4.13 -29.27 15.61
N GLU A 338 2.84 -29.29 15.21
CA GLU A 338 2.13 -30.52 14.82
C GLU A 338 2.79 -31.22 13.62
N CYS A 339 3.29 -30.44 12.66
CA CYS A 339 4.02 -30.96 11.50
C CYS A 339 5.46 -31.43 11.86
N GLY A 340 5.96 -31.14 13.06
CA GLY A 340 7.34 -31.45 13.46
C GLY A 340 8.38 -30.66 12.67
N VAL A 341 8.03 -29.49 12.15
CA VAL A 341 8.91 -28.66 11.30
C VAL A 341 9.82 -27.79 12.16
N SER A 342 11.13 -27.86 11.91
CA SER A 342 12.09 -26.95 12.54
C SER A 342 11.96 -25.54 11.97
N ILE A 343 11.89 -24.55 12.85
CA ILE A 343 11.85 -23.11 12.47
C ILE A 343 13.16 -22.63 11.81
N GLU A 344 14.25 -23.40 11.92
CA GLU A 344 15.54 -23.12 11.28
C GLU A 344 15.54 -23.49 9.78
N ASP A 345 14.60 -24.36 9.35
CA ASP A 345 14.41 -24.74 7.95
C ASP A 345 13.27 -23.91 7.33
N GLU A 346 13.62 -22.73 6.82
CA GLU A 346 12.64 -21.83 6.18
C GLU A 346 11.93 -22.47 4.98
N SER A 347 12.57 -23.40 4.26
CA SER A 347 11.96 -24.09 3.12
C SER A 347 10.88 -25.06 3.58
N ALA A 348 11.16 -25.85 4.62
CA ALA A 348 10.18 -26.74 5.22
C ALA A 348 9.01 -25.96 5.86
N VAL A 349 9.30 -24.82 6.48
CA VAL A 349 8.26 -23.91 7.00
C VAL A 349 7.37 -23.41 5.85
N ALA A 350 7.95 -22.97 4.72
CA ALA A 350 7.18 -22.51 3.56
C ALA A 350 6.26 -23.59 3.00
N GLU A 351 6.74 -24.83 2.89
CA GLU A 351 5.94 -25.97 2.42
C GLU A 351 4.79 -26.30 3.38
N ALA A 352 5.05 -26.31 4.69
CA ALA A 352 4.02 -26.55 5.69
C ALA A 352 2.92 -25.47 5.68
N LEU A 353 3.30 -24.21 5.44
CA LEU A 353 2.34 -23.08 5.34
C LEU A 353 1.42 -23.21 4.12
N GLN A 354 1.86 -23.77 3.01
CA GLN A 354 1.00 -24.03 1.85
C GLN A 354 -0.14 -25.02 2.16
N GLN A 355 0.04 -25.86 3.15
CA GLN A 355 -0.96 -26.84 3.59
C GLN A 355 -1.79 -26.33 4.79
N CYS A 356 -1.59 -25.09 5.22
CA CYS A 356 -2.26 -24.48 6.38
C CYS A 356 -3.52 -23.72 5.94
N ASP A 357 -4.69 -24.30 6.10
CA ASP A 357 -5.98 -23.60 5.98
C ASP A 357 -6.37 -23.01 7.34
N LEU A 358 -6.11 -21.72 7.53
CA LEU A 358 -6.37 -20.99 8.76
C LEU A 358 -7.67 -20.21 8.67
N GLN A 359 -8.60 -20.47 9.59
CA GLN A 359 -9.89 -19.80 9.65
C GLN A 359 -10.13 -19.23 11.05
N LEU A 360 -10.64 -17.98 11.08
CA LEU A 360 -11.11 -17.34 12.31
C LEU A 360 -12.61 -17.13 12.21
N GLN A 361 -13.31 -17.46 13.27
CA GLN A 361 -14.73 -17.22 13.42
C GLN A 361 -14.97 -16.39 14.68
N SER A 362 -15.53 -15.18 14.50
CA SER A 362 -16.01 -14.41 15.63
C SER A 362 -17.32 -15.02 16.13
N ASP A 363 -17.37 -15.32 17.40
CA ASP A 363 -18.64 -15.63 18.06
C ASP A 363 -19.32 -14.31 18.39
N VAL A 364 -20.48 -14.05 17.80
CA VAL A 364 -21.25 -12.80 17.99
C VAL A 364 -21.74 -12.70 19.46
N GLU A 365 -21.91 -13.84 20.14
CA GLU A 365 -22.34 -13.93 21.53
C GLU A 365 -21.21 -14.28 22.51
N GLY A 366 -20.09 -14.79 22.00
CA GLY A 366 -18.96 -15.27 22.79
C GLY A 366 -17.81 -14.28 22.90
N ASP A 367 -17.17 -14.28 24.05
CA ASP A 367 -16.01 -13.43 24.38
C ASP A 367 -14.71 -13.84 23.66
N ARG A 368 -14.74 -14.84 22.73
CA ARG A 368 -13.55 -15.43 22.15
C ARG A 368 -13.67 -15.63 20.64
N CYS A 369 -12.62 -15.25 19.92
CA CYS A 369 -12.42 -15.65 18.53
C CYS A 369 -12.08 -17.16 18.51
N ARG A 370 -12.87 -17.97 17.79
CA ARG A 370 -12.56 -19.37 17.52
C ARG A 370 -11.57 -19.47 16.37
N VAL A 371 -10.63 -20.37 16.51
CA VAL A 371 -9.54 -20.56 15.54
C VAL A 371 -9.54 -21.99 15.04
N TRP A 372 -9.48 -22.14 13.74
CA TRP A 372 -9.48 -23.43 13.06
C TRP A 372 -8.26 -23.53 12.17
N VAL A 373 -7.57 -24.66 12.22
CA VAL A 373 -6.49 -25.03 11.30
C VAL A 373 -6.87 -26.36 10.66
N ASN A 374 -6.93 -26.40 9.32
CA ASN A 374 -7.28 -27.59 8.56
C ASN A 374 -8.56 -28.28 9.08
N ARG A 375 -9.61 -27.48 9.38
CA ARG A 375 -10.91 -27.93 9.93
C ARG A 375 -10.86 -28.45 11.36
N GLN A 376 -9.73 -28.40 12.05
CA GLN A 376 -9.60 -28.73 13.47
C GLN A 376 -9.70 -27.43 14.28
N GLU A 377 -10.57 -27.41 15.29
CA GLU A 377 -10.63 -26.28 16.23
C GLU A 377 -9.43 -26.34 17.19
N VAL A 378 -8.65 -25.27 17.21
CA VAL A 378 -7.40 -25.16 17.98
C VAL A 378 -7.44 -24.01 19.01
N THR A 379 -8.61 -23.45 19.26
CA THR A 379 -8.83 -22.23 20.07
C THR A 379 -8.14 -22.26 21.43
N ASP A 380 -8.16 -23.39 22.12
CA ASP A 380 -7.50 -23.57 23.42
C ASP A 380 -6.05 -24.05 23.27
N ALA A 381 -5.78 -24.94 22.32
CA ALA A 381 -4.45 -25.49 22.07
C ALA A 381 -3.40 -24.40 21.77
N ILE A 382 -3.78 -23.37 21.02
CA ILE A 382 -2.89 -22.24 20.66
C ILE A 382 -2.54 -21.32 21.83
N ARG A 383 -3.13 -21.53 23.01
CA ARG A 383 -2.87 -20.75 24.22
C ARG A 383 -2.02 -21.50 25.24
N SER A 384 -1.54 -22.69 24.89
CA SER A 384 -0.65 -23.47 25.76
C SER A 384 0.65 -22.70 26.05
N PRO A 385 1.33 -22.97 27.18
CA PRO A 385 2.60 -22.36 27.51
C PRO A 385 3.67 -22.58 26.42
N GLU A 386 3.72 -23.77 25.84
CA GLU A 386 4.65 -24.17 24.80
C GLU A 386 4.49 -23.27 23.56
N ILE A 387 3.27 -23.13 23.05
CA ILE A 387 2.98 -22.28 21.89
C ILE A 387 3.25 -20.80 22.21
N THR A 388 2.87 -20.36 23.42
CA THR A 388 3.09 -18.98 23.86
C THR A 388 4.58 -18.63 23.91
N SER A 389 5.44 -19.55 24.30
CA SER A 389 6.90 -19.34 24.32
C SER A 389 7.51 -19.33 22.92
N ALA A 390 7.03 -20.18 22.02
CA ALA A 390 7.56 -20.34 20.67
C ALA A 390 7.10 -19.24 19.68
N VAL A 391 5.94 -18.61 19.92
CA VAL A 391 5.32 -17.68 18.97
C VAL A 391 6.21 -16.49 18.59
N SER A 392 7.07 -16.01 19.47
CA SER A 392 7.95 -14.88 19.19
C SER A 392 8.98 -15.23 18.11
N ALA A 393 9.59 -16.42 18.19
CA ALA A 393 10.55 -16.91 17.19
C ALA A 393 9.87 -17.16 15.84
N VAL A 394 8.71 -17.83 15.83
CA VAL A 394 7.95 -18.11 14.61
C VAL A 394 7.47 -16.80 13.94
N SER A 395 7.02 -15.83 14.72
CA SER A 395 6.55 -14.52 14.19
C SER A 395 7.67 -13.66 13.63
N ALA A 396 8.93 -13.96 13.87
CA ALA A 396 10.08 -13.29 13.28
C ALA A 396 10.41 -13.79 11.87
N LEU A 397 9.95 -14.99 11.50
CA LEU A 397 10.25 -15.59 10.18
C LEU A 397 9.56 -14.82 9.04
N PRO A 398 10.31 -14.37 8.02
CA PRO A 398 9.77 -13.65 6.88
C PRO A 398 8.63 -14.38 6.17
N VAL A 399 8.79 -15.67 5.93
CA VAL A 399 7.80 -16.51 5.23
C VAL A 399 6.48 -16.62 6.00
N VAL A 400 6.53 -16.73 7.32
CA VAL A 400 5.33 -16.75 8.19
C VAL A 400 4.61 -15.42 8.14
N ARG A 401 5.35 -14.32 8.21
CA ARG A 401 4.76 -12.98 8.14
C ARG A 401 4.07 -12.72 6.82
N GLN A 402 4.74 -13.05 5.72
CA GLN A 402 4.16 -12.90 4.38
C GLN A 402 2.87 -13.70 4.25
N PHE A 403 2.87 -14.96 4.65
CA PHE A 403 1.68 -15.82 4.65
C PHE A 403 0.54 -15.19 5.46
N LEU A 404 0.80 -14.75 6.69
CA LEU A 404 -0.24 -14.20 7.56
C LEU A 404 -0.74 -12.82 7.09
N ILE A 405 0.12 -11.96 6.55
CA ILE A 405 -0.30 -10.68 5.95
C ILE A 405 -1.28 -10.93 4.80
N GLU A 406 -1.03 -11.93 3.96
CA GLU A 406 -1.95 -12.29 2.86
C GLU A 406 -3.30 -12.81 3.40
N GLN A 407 -3.29 -13.67 4.42
CA GLN A 407 -4.52 -14.14 5.07
C GLN A 407 -5.31 -12.98 5.70
N GLN A 408 -4.63 -12.10 6.43
CA GLN A 408 -5.24 -10.93 7.07
C GLN A 408 -5.85 -9.97 6.02
N LYS A 409 -5.16 -9.71 4.91
CA LYS A 409 -5.68 -8.89 3.81
C LYS A 409 -6.96 -9.48 3.20
N ARG A 410 -7.08 -10.80 3.11
CA ARG A 410 -8.31 -11.46 2.64
C ARG A 410 -9.51 -11.16 3.55
N TYR A 411 -9.32 -11.18 4.88
CA TYR A 411 -10.38 -10.76 5.81
C TYR A 411 -10.80 -9.29 5.58
N GLY A 412 -9.85 -8.42 5.21
CA GLY A 412 -10.12 -7.02 4.92
C GLY A 412 -10.80 -6.74 3.57
N GLU A 413 -10.90 -7.71 2.66
CA GLU A 413 -11.50 -7.50 1.33
C GLU A 413 -12.95 -7.01 1.38
N THR A 414 -13.74 -7.53 2.31
CA THR A 414 -15.12 -7.11 2.54
C THR A 414 -15.25 -5.95 3.53
N GLY A 415 -14.17 -5.64 4.25
CA GLY A 415 -14.21 -4.72 5.38
C GLY A 415 -15.06 -5.25 6.54
N GLY A 416 -15.56 -4.34 7.35
CA GLY A 416 -16.43 -4.72 8.47
C GLY A 416 -15.66 -5.42 9.59
N LEU A 417 -14.43 -4.98 9.88
CA LEU A 417 -13.60 -5.60 10.91
C LEU A 417 -12.86 -4.59 11.78
N VAL A 418 -12.54 -5.02 12.98
CA VAL A 418 -11.60 -4.36 13.87
C VAL A 418 -10.41 -5.30 14.05
N ALA A 419 -9.25 -4.88 13.60
CA ALA A 419 -8.01 -5.65 13.65
C ALA A 419 -7.08 -5.10 14.73
N GLU A 420 -6.52 -5.99 15.54
CA GLU A 420 -5.45 -5.63 16.46
C GLU A 420 -4.11 -6.25 16.05
N GLY A 421 -3.04 -5.49 16.25
CA GLY A 421 -1.70 -5.98 15.91
C GLY A 421 -0.58 -5.07 16.34
N ARG A 422 0.47 -5.05 15.50
CA ARG A 422 1.67 -4.23 15.61
C ARG A 422 1.90 -3.40 14.34
N ASP A 423 1.29 -3.83 13.25
CA ASP A 423 1.54 -3.39 11.88
C ASP A 423 0.25 -3.33 11.04
N MET A 424 -0.90 -3.30 11.69
CA MET A 424 -2.21 -3.28 11.01
C MET A 424 -2.35 -2.02 10.15
N GLY A 425 -2.10 -0.84 10.72
CA GLY A 425 -2.24 0.43 10.02
C GLY A 425 -1.06 0.77 9.10
N THR A 426 0.08 0.08 9.22
CA THR A 426 1.28 0.33 8.39
C THR A 426 1.42 -0.65 7.24
N CYS A 427 1.18 -1.94 7.46
CA CYS A 427 1.47 -3.01 6.50
C CYS A 427 0.23 -3.77 6.03
N VAL A 428 -0.68 -4.14 6.94
CA VAL A 428 -1.81 -5.01 6.60
C VAL A 428 -2.96 -4.22 5.97
N PHE A 429 -3.41 -3.16 6.65
CA PHE A 429 -4.52 -2.29 6.24
C PHE A 429 -4.08 -0.82 6.17
N PRO A 430 -3.13 -0.49 5.29
CA PRO A 430 -2.66 0.89 5.15
C PRO A 430 -3.74 1.84 4.63
N ASP A 431 -4.85 1.31 4.14
CA ASP A 431 -6.05 2.00 3.68
C ASP A 431 -7.25 1.87 4.64
N ALA A 432 -7.01 1.46 5.90
CA ALA A 432 -8.05 1.43 6.93
C ALA A 432 -8.64 2.82 7.17
N GLU A 433 -9.97 2.88 7.32
CA GLU A 433 -10.71 4.12 7.54
C GLU A 433 -10.42 4.76 8.89
N VAL A 434 -10.09 3.92 9.90
CA VAL A 434 -9.68 4.38 11.24
C VAL A 434 -8.39 3.66 11.62
N LYS A 435 -7.37 4.45 11.99
CA LYS A 435 -6.11 3.91 12.51
C LYS A 435 -5.83 4.51 13.88
N VAL A 436 -5.61 3.64 14.83
CA VAL A 436 -5.32 4.01 16.22
C VAL A 436 -4.04 3.33 16.67
N PHE A 437 -3.20 4.08 17.37
CA PHE A 437 -2.03 3.55 18.03
C PHE A 437 -2.24 3.68 19.55
N LEU A 438 -2.54 2.54 20.21
CA LEU A 438 -2.70 2.51 21.66
C LEU A 438 -1.33 2.34 22.32
N THR A 439 -1.03 3.21 23.28
CA THR A 439 0.20 3.13 24.06
C THR A 439 -0.09 3.27 25.56
N ALA A 440 0.82 2.75 26.37
CA ALA A 440 0.86 2.96 27.82
C ALA A 440 2.31 2.84 28.30
N SER A 441 2.63 3.46 29.43
CA SER A 441 3.95 3.35 30.05
C SER A 441 4.32 1.89 30.35
N VAL A 442 5.61 1.60 30.42
CA VAL A 442 6.11 0.24 30.72
C VAL A 442 5.59 -0.20 32.11
N GLU A 443 5.62 0.72 33.05
CA GLU A 443 5.18 0.52 34.44
C GLU A 443 3.69 0.14 34.50
N GLU A 444 2.83 0.86 33.78
CA GLU A 444 1.39 0.59 33.75
C GLU A 444 1.11 -0.76 33.08
N ARG A 445 1.82 -1.08 32.01
CA ARG A 445 1.68 -2.38 31.32
C ARG A 445 2.15 -3.55 32.19
N ALA A 446 3.24 -3.36 32.92
CA ALA A 446 3.74 -4.34 33.87
C ALA A 446 2.76 -4.55 35.03
N ARG A 447 2.17 -3.45 35.55
CA ARG A 447 1.14 -3.51 36.59
C ARG A 447 -0.10 -4.28 36.12
N ARG A 448 -0.60 -4.00 34.91
CA ARG A 448 -1.74 -4.74 34.32
C ARG A 448 -1.41 -6.23 34.17
N ARG A 449 -0.23 -6.54 33.64
CA ARG A 449 0.23 -7.92 33.43
C ARG A 449 0.38 -8.68 34.74
N LYS A 450 0.90 -8.01 35.77
CA LYS A 450 1.01 -8.60 37.11
C LYS A 450 -0.37 -8.99 37.67
N LEU A 451 -1.36 -8.09 37.62
CA LEU A 451 -2.72 -8.37 38.06
C LEU A 451 -3.37 -9.56 37.33
N ASP A 452 -3.12 -9.69 36.02
CA ASP A 452 -3.64 -10.81 35.24
C ASP A 452 -2.98 -12.14 35.63
N LEU A 453 -1.69 -12.16 35.92
CA LEU A 453 -0.97 -13.35 36.36
C LEU A 453 -1.33 -13.75 37.78
N GLU A 454 -1.50 -12.78 38.69
CA GLU A 454 -1.95 -13.04 40.06
C GLU A 454 -3.35 -13.64 40.10
N ARG A 455 -4.27 -13.19 39.23
CA ARG A 455 -5.61 -13.81 39.08
C ARG A 455 -5.54 -15.27 38.59
N GLN A 456 -4.47 -15.63 37.87
CA GLN A 456 -4.20 -16.99 37.42
C GLN A 456 -3.43 -17.83 38.47
N GLY A 457 -3.08 -17.25 39.64
CA GLY A 457 -2.40 -17.93 40.72
C GLY A 457 -0.86 -17.90 40.64
N TYR A 458 -0.29 -17.04 39.80
CA TYR A 458 1.19 -16.91 39.68
C TYR A 458 1.71 -15.74 40.52
N GLU A 459 2.75 -15.96 41.27
CA GLU A 459 3.53 -14.89 41.91
C GLU A 459 4.56 -14.36 40.93
N VAL A 460 4.59 -13.04 40.70
CA VAL A 460 5.51 -12.41 39.73
C VAL A 460 6.13 -11.14 40.29
N ASN A 461 7.41 -10.94 39.96
CA ASN A 461 8.13 -9.73 40.31
C ASN A 461 7.88 -8.64 39.25
N LEU A 462 7.55 -7.41 39.70
CA LEU A 462 7.23 -6.28 38.83
C LEU A 462 8.44 -5.85 37.99
N ASP A 463 9.64 -5.71 38.59
CA ASP A 463 10.85 -5.28 37.90
C ASP A 463 11.24 -6.25 36.78
N ARG A 464 11.04 -7.55 37.02
CA ARG A 464 11.25 -8.57 35.98
C ARG A 464 10.26 -8.40 34.83
N LEU A 465 8.99 -8.15 35.10
CA LEU A 465 7.97 -7.91 34.07
C LEU A 465 8.27 -6.66 33.25
N GLU A 466 8.72 -5.58 33.88
CA GLU A 466 9.14 -4.36 33.18
C GLU A 466 10.32 -4.61 32.23
N GLY A 467 11.30 -5.39 32.68
CA GLY A 467 12.43 -5.81 31.83
C GLY A 467 11.99 -6.65 30.62
N GLU A 468 11.12 -7.65 30.84
CA GLU A 468 10.57 -8.51 29.79
C GLU A 468 9.72 -7.71 28.77
N ILE A 469 8.93 -6.74 29.23
CA ILE A 469 8.11 -5.86 28.39
C ILE A 469 9.02 -4.94 27.56
N SER A 470 10.01 -4.32 28.16
CA SER A 470 10.94 -3.43 27.49
C SER A 470 11.73 -4.15 26.39
N GLU A 471 12.22 -5.36 26.68
CA GLU A 471 12.94 -6.17 25.70
C GLU A 471 12.04 -6.58 24.53
N ARG A 472 10.78 -6.95 24.80
CA ARG A 472 9.80 -7.27 23.78
C ARG A 472 9.48 -6.07 22.90
N ASP A 473 9.32 -4.87 23.48
CA ASP A 473 9.09 -3.64 22.71
C ASP A 473 10.27 -3.32 21.80
N ARG A 474 11.49 -3.52 22.29
CA ARG A 474 12.71 -3.36 21.50
C ARG A 474 12.70 -4.31 20.30
N GLN A 475 12.41 -5.59 20.53
CA GLN A 475 12.30 -6.60 19.47
C GLN A 475 11.21 -6.25 18.45
N ASP A 476 10.01 -5.89 18.92
CA ASP A 476 8.88 -5.51 18.06
C ASP A 476 9.22 -4.26 17.20
N SER A 477 9.95 -3.29 17.75
CA SER A 477 10.29 -2.03 17.08
C SER A 477 11.49 -2.12 16.14
N THR A 478 12.43 -3.05 16.40
CA THR A 478 13.68 -3.18 15.63
C THR A 478 13.67 -4.30 14.61
N ARG A 479 12.61 -5.09 14.53
CA ARG A 479 12.52 -6.19 13.55
C ARG A 479 12.55 -5.67 12.13
N ALA A 480 13.19 -6.42 11.23
CA ALA A 480 13.40 -6.03 9.83
C ALA A 480 12.10 -5.93 9.02
N ILE A 481 11.10 -6.79 9.30
CA ILE A 481 9.84 -6.83 8.55
C ILE A 481 8.70 -6.36 9.44
N ALA A 482 7.95 -5.36 8.97
CA ALA A 482 6.77 -4.79 9.60
C ALA A 482 7.00 -4.46 11.09
N PRO A 483 7.96 -3.58 11.42
CA PRO A 483 8.23 -3.18 12.80
C PRO A 483 7.03 -2.50 13.45
N LEU A 484 6.95 -2.55 14.77
CA LEU A 484 5.97 -1.79 15.53
C LEU A 484 6.25 -0.30 15.36
N LYS A 485 5.50 0.33 14.48
CA LYS A 485 5.56 1.79 14.22
C LYS A 485 4.15 2.35 14.12
N LYS A 486 3.95 3.54 14.67
CA LYS A 486 2.70 4.27 14.49
C LYS A 486 2.54 4.66 13.02
N ALA A 487 1.43 4.29 12.39
CA ALA A 487 1.09 4.78 11.06
C ALA A 487 0.97 6.32 11.10
N ARG A 488 1.36 6.97 10.01
CA ARG A 488 1.46 8.43 9.95
C ARG A 488 0.14 9.14 10.21
N ASP A 489 -0.94 8.53 9.76
CA ASP A 489 -2.32 8.96 9.90
C ASP A 489 -3.04 8.30 11.08
N ALA A 490 -2.32 7.54 11.91
CA ALA A 490 -2.89 6.95 13.12
C ALA A 490 -2.98 7.96 14.26
N ILE A 491 -4.12 7.94 14.93
CA ILE A 491 -4.34 8.72 16.15
C ILE A 491 -3.75 7.94 17.33
N GLU A 492 -2.86 8.59 18.06
CA GLU A 492 -2.27 8.02 19.26
C GLU A 492 -3.17 8.26 20.46
N ILE A 493 -3.42 7.18 21.22
CA ILE A 493 -4.18 7.25 22.47
C ILE A 493 -3.33 6.62 23.57
N GLN A 494 -2.89 7.44 24.51
CA GLN A 494 -2.22 6.97 25.72
C GLN A 494 -3.26 6.48 26.71
N THR A 495 -3.14 5.23 27.14
CA THR A 495 -4.17 4.55 27.97
C THR A 495 -3.85 4.55 29.46
N ASP A 496 -2.75 5.19 29.87
CA ASP A 496 -2.48 5.43 31.29
C ASP A 496 -3.62 6.25 31.89
N ASN A 497 -4.12 5.82 33.03
CA ASN A 497 -5.22 6.49 33.74
C ASN A 497 -6.55 6.62 33.00
N LEU A 498 -6.73 5.90 31.87
CA LEU A 498 -8.02 5.83 31.18
C LEU A 498 -8.71 4.49 31.48
N SER A 499 -10.01 4.56 31.69
CA SER A 499 -10.87 3.38 31.68
C SER A 499 -11.03 2.81 30.27
N ILE A 500 -11.45 1.56 30.18
CA ILE A 500 -11.73 0.91 28.89
C ILE A 500 -12.82 1.70 28.13
N ASP A 501 -13.85 2.17 28.80
CA ASP A 501 -14.97 2.91 28.20
C ASP A 501 -14.50 4.25 27.62
N GLU A 502 -13.65 4.99 28.33
CA GLU A 502 -13.09 6.25 27.82
C GLU A 502 -12.21 6.05 26.58
N VAL A 503 -11.43 4.96 26.53
CA VAL A 503 -10.65 4.61 25.34
C VAL A 503 -11.56 4.24 24.17
N MET A 504 -12.59 3.44 24.44
CA MET A 504 -13.59 3.06 23.44
C MET A 504 -14.32 4.26 22.87
N ASP A 505 -14.78 5.17 23.71
CA ASP A 505 -15.51 6.36 23.26
C ASP A 505 -14.62 7.24 22.37
N LYS A 506 -13.35 7.42 22.72
CA LYS A 506 -12.38 8.13 21.85
C LYS A 506 -12.27 7.48 20.48
N ILE A 507 -12.21 6.16 20.40
CA ILE A 507 -12.10 5.44 19.11
C ILE A 507 -13.41 5.50 18.33
N LEU A 508 -14.54 5.33 18.99
CA LEU A 508 -15.86 5.36 18.35
C LEU A 508 -16.17 6.72 17.71
N HIS A 509 -15.70 7.83 18.31
CA HIS A 509 -15.82 9.16 17.70
C HIS A 509 -15.02 9.32 16.39
N LEU A 510 -14.04 8.46 16.14
CA LEU A 510 -13.26 8.46 14.90
C LEU A 510 -13.93 7.65 13.78
N VAL A 511 -14.88 6.79 14.14
CA VAL A 511 -15.59 5.94 13.17
C VAL A 511 -16.58 6.83 12.41
N PRO A 512 -16.52 6.86 11.06
CA PRO A 512 -17.48 7.62 10.27
C PRO A 512 -18.92 7.24 10.63
N ALA A 513 -19.76 8.22 10.91
CA ALA A 513 -21.16 7.99 11.23
C ALA A 513 -21.83 7.20 10.10
N GLY A 514 -22.38 6.07 10.45
CA GLY A 514 -23.07 5.02 9.78
C GLY A 514 -23.31 5.03 8.26
N ARG A 515 -22.97 3.92 7.67
CA ARG A 515 -23.65 3.39 6.48
C ARG A 515 -24.39 2.10 6.85
#